data_77cd8ab9f42d21ae1da9f2f92d63a56a
#
_entry.id   77cd8ab9f42d21ae1da9f2f92d63a56a
#
_cell.length_a   1.000
_cell.length_b   1.000
_cell.length_c   1.000
_cell.angle_alpha   90.00
_cell.angle_beta   90.00
_cell.angle_gamma   90.00
#
_symmetry.space_group_name_H-M   'P 1'
#
loop_
_entity.id
_entity.type
_entity.pdbx_description
1 polymer ?
#
loop_
_entity_poly.entity_id
_entity_poly.type
_entity_poly.pdbx_seq_one_letter_code
_entity_poly.pdbx_strand_id
1 'polypeptide(L)'
;MKRIRIFISSVQSEFATERAMLGEYIRRDALLGKFFETFLFEDVPANEASPQQVYLGEVEMCDIYLGLYGNKYGYEDAEGISPTEREYDRAAGLHQTRLIFIQRLDE
;
A
#
# COMPACT_ATOMS: atom_id res chain seq x y z
N MET A 1 17.32 -6.65 -14.99
CA MET A 1 16.00 -7.23 -14.75
C MET A 1 15.13 -6.24 -13.99
N LYS A 2 13.92 -6.03 -14.46
CA LYS A 2 12.99 -5.11 -13.80
C LYS A 2 12.44 -5.76 -12.53
N ARG A 3 12.44 -5.01 -11.42
CA ARG A 3 11.88 -5.52 -10.17
C ARG A 3 10.35 -5.53 -10.22
N ILE A 4 9.79 -6.47 -9.48
CA ILE A 4 8.34 -6.56 -9.28
C ILE A 4 7.95 -5.51 -8.24
N ARG A 5 7.01 -4.64 -8.57
CA ARG A 5 6.59 -3.54 -7.71
C ARG A 5 5.43 -3.97 -6.82
N ILE A 6 5.62 -3.80 -5.52
CA ILE A 6 4.61 -4.10 -4.51
C ILE A 6 4.10 -2.80 -3.92
N PHE A 7 2.80 -2.55 -4.04
CA PHE A 7 2.13 -1.41 -3.38
C PHE A 7 1.57 -1.88 -2.05
N ILE A 8 1.99 -1.24 -0.96
CA ILE A 8 1.52 -1.59 0.39
C ILE A 8 0.42 -0.63 0.79
N SER A 9 -0.79 -1.17 0.97
CA SER A 9 -1.99 -0.41 1.29
C SER A 9 -2.49 -0.76 2.68
N SER A 10 -2.71 0.24 3.50
CA SER A 10 -3.30 0.08 4.84
C SER A 10 -3.65 1.45 5.39
N VAL A 11 -4.39 1.47 6.50
CA VAL A 11 -4.52 2.71 7.29
C VAL A 11 -3.19 2.96 7.97
N GLN A 12 -2.52 4.05 7.61
CA GLN A 12 -1.15 4.32 8.07
C GLN A 12 -1.04 4.38 9.59
N SER A 13 -2.02 5.02 10.24
CA SER A 13 -1.98 5.15 11.71
C SER A 13 -2.12 3.81 12.42
N GLU A 14 -2.78 2.84 11.80
CA GLU A 14 -2.98 1.53 12.40
C GLU A 14 -1.78 0.61 12.19
N PHE A 15 -1.15 0.70 11.02
CA PHE A 15 -0.09 -0.24 10.63
C PHE A 15 1.25 0.46 10.36
N ALA A 16 1.50 1.62 10.97
CA ALA A 16 2.72 2.40 10.69
C ALA A 16 3.99 1.58 10.90
N THR A 17 4.08 0.85 12.01
CA THR A 17 5.25 0.01 12.33
C THR A 17 5.39 -1.13 11.34
N GLU A 18 4.30 -1.83 11.08
CA GLU A 18 4.32 -2.98 10.16
C GLU A 18 4.67 -2.56 8.74
N ARG A 19 4.16 -1.42 8.29
CA ARG A 19 4.49 -0.89 6.97
C ARG A 19 5.98 -0.59 6.86
N ALA A 20 6.54 0.09 7.85
CA ALA A 20 7.96 0.44 7.85
C ALA A 20 8.84 -0.80 7.90
N MET A 21 8.50 -1.77 8.77
CA MET A 21 9.27 -3.00 8.91
C MET A 21 9.22 -3.86 7.65
N LEU A 22 8.06 -3.95 7.03
CA LEU A 22 7.90 -4.75 5.82
C LEU A 22 8.71 -4.16 4.65
N GLY A 23 8.61 -2.85 4.45
CA GLY A 23 9.39 -2.17 3.41
C GLY A 23 10.88 -2.31 3.62
N GLU A 24 11.34 -2.15 4.87
CA GLU A 24 12.74 -2.29 5.23
C GLU A 24 13.23 -3.73 5.04
N TYR A 25 12.44 -4.71 5.47
CA TYR A 25 12.79 -6.11 5.32
C TYR A 25 12.99 -6.50 3.86
N ILE A 26 12.05 -6.12 3.00
CA ILE A 26 12.14 -6.45 1.58
C ILE A 26 13.36 -5.78 0.95
N ARG A 27 13.58 -4.51 1.28
CA ARG A 27 14.69 -3.74 0.70
C ARG A 27 16.06 -4.30 1.09
N ARG A 28 16.21 -4.75 2.35
CA ARG A 28 17.49 -5.21 2.88
C ARG A 28 17.78 -6.69 2.67
N ASP A 29 16.75 -7.49 2.44
CA ASP A 29 16.96 -8.90 2.19
C ASP A 29 17.70 -9.10 0.88
N ALA A 30 18.75 -9.90 0.89
CA ALA A 30 19.63 -10.08 -0.26
C ALA A 30 18.88 -10.69 -1.47
N LEU A 31 17.91 -11.54 -1.20
CA LEU A 31 17.12 -12.16 -2.26
C LEU A 31 15.93 -11.30 -2.64
N LEU A 32 15.11 -10.89 -1.65
CA LEU A 32 13.89 -10.14 -1.92
C LEU A 32 14.19 -8.77 -2.52
N GLY A 33 15.21 -8.06 -2.02
CA GLY A 33 15.58 -6.76 -2.54
C GLY A 33 16.09 -6.78 -3.97
N LYS A 34 16.50 -7.95 -4.45
CA LYS A 34 16.94 -8.12 -5.82
C LYS A 34 15.76 -8.19 -6.79
N PHE A 35 14.66 -8.82 -6.38
CA PHE A 35 13.52 -9.07 -7.26
C PHE A 35 12.32 -8.18 -7.02
N PHE A 36 12.22 -7.57 -5.84
CA PHE A 36 11.05 -6.78 -5.45
C PHE A 36 11.45 -5.38 -5.05
N GLU A 37 10.56 -4.43 -5.30
CA GLU A 37 10.62 -3.09 -4.74
C GLU A 37 9.26 -2.75 -4.16
N THR A 38 9.24 -1.95 -3.09
CA THR A 38 8.01 -1.59 -2.40
C THR A 38 7.72 -0.11 -2.60
N PHE A 39 6.43 0.22 -2.68
CA PHE A 39 5.97 1.60 -2.60
C PHE A 39 5.22 1.80 -1.28
N LEU A 40 5.66 2.79 -0.51
CA LEU A 40 5.01 3.27 0.70
C LEU A 40 4.74 4.75 0.53
N PHE A 41 3.51 5.17 0.76
CA PHE A 41 3.12 6.56 0.60
C PHE A 41 3.98 7.49 1.47
N GLU A 42 4.35 7.05 2.67
CA GLU A 42 5.17 7.85 3.59
C GLU A 42 6.58 8.13 3.08
N ASP A 43 7.05 7.40 2.06
CA ASP A 43 8.36 7.63 1.45
C ASP A 43 8.29 8.69 0.33
N VAL A 44 7.09 9.16 -0.01
CA VAL A 44 6.92 10.13 -1.09
C VAL A 44 7.21 11.53 -0.58
N PRO A 45 8.13 12.27 -1.22
CA PRO A 45 8.36 13.65 -0.85
C PRO A 45 7.11 14.51 -1.08
N ALA A 46 6.96 15.57 -0.29
CA ALA A 46 5.91 16.54 -0.52
C ALA A 46 6.09 17.17 -1.90
N ASN A 47 5.03 17.21 -2.69
CA ASN A 47 5.06 17.82 -4.00
C ASN A 47 3.71 18.51 -4.28
N GLU A 48 3.57 19.08 -5.48
CA GLU A 48 2.36 19.81 -5.86
C GLU A 48 1.19 18.91 -6.24
N ALA A 49 1.45 17.64 -6.55
CA ALA A 49 0.37 16.70 -6.87
C ALA A 49 -0.42 16.36 -5.62
N SER A 50 -1.72 16.16 -5.76
CA SER A 50 -2.52 15.74 -4.62
C SER A 50 -2.09 14.34 -4.17
N PRO A 51 -2.16 14.04 -2.86
CA PRO A 51 -1.85 12.69 -2.38
C PRO A 51 -2.65 11.63 -3.10
N GLN A 52 -3.92 11.88 -3.39
CA GLN A 52 -4.77 10.91 -4.09
C GLN A 52 -4.23 10.59 -5.49
N GLN A 53 -3.78 11.61 -6.23
CA GLN A 53 -3.20 11.39 -7.55
C GLN A 53 -1.94 10.53 -7.48
N VAL A 54 -1.09 10.77 -6.47
CA VAL A 54 0.16 10.04 -6.30
C VAL A 54 -0.13 8.58 -6.01
N TYR A 55 -0.91 8.28 -4.98
CA TYR A 55 -1.07 6.88 -4.58
C TYR A 55 -1.92 6.07 -5.57
N LEU A 56 -2.93 6.66 -6.21
CA LEU A 56 -3.70 5.93 -7.22
C LEU A 56 -2.86 5.65 -8.46
N GLY A 57 -1.99 6.58 -8.84
CA GLY A 57 -1.05 6.34 -9.94
C GLY A 57 -0.09 5.19 -9.64
N GLU A 58 0.39 5.10 -8.40
CA GLU A 58 1.27 4.00 -8.00
C GLU A 58 0.54 2.67 -7.95
N VAL A 59 -0.74 2.65 -7.54
CA VAL A 59 -1.55 1.44 -7.62
C VAL A 59 -1.64 0.95 -9.07
N GLU A 60 -1.87 1.86 -10.00
CA GLU A 60 -1.96 1.51 -11.42
C GLU A 60 -0.67 0.90 -11.95
N MET A 61 0.48 1.32 -11.42
CA MET A 61 1.79 0.89 -11.89
C MET A 61 2.34 -0.31 -11.13
N CYS A 62 1.70 -0.74 -10.05
CA CYS A 62 2.22 -1.87 -9.27
C CYS A 62 1.90 -3.21 -9.95
N ASP A 63 2.72 -4.20 -9.65
CA ASP A 63 2.49 -5.57 -10.09
C ASP A 63 1.70 -6.37 -9.05
N ILE A 64 1.91 -6.04 -7.78
CA ILE A 64 1.23 -6.72 -6.67
C ILE A 64 0.67 -5.65 -5.73
N TYR A 65 -0.61 -5.76 -5.42
CA TYR A 65 -1.25 -4.97 -4.36
C TYR A 65 -1.26 -5.78 -3.08
N LEU A 66 -0.64 -5.26 -2.02
CA LEU A 66 -0.59 -5.92 -0.72
C LEU A 66 -1.37 -5.09 0.28
N GLY A 67 -2.48 -5.62 0.76
CA GLY A 67 -3.35 -4.93 1.70
C GLY A 67 -3.19 -5.47 3.11
N LEU A 68 -3.03 -4.56 4.08
CA LEU A 68 -2.99 -4.87 5.51
C LEU A 68 -4.20 -4.21 6.13
N TYR A 69 -5.18 -5.01 6.53
CA TYR A 69 -6.45 -4.49 7.03
C TYR A 69 -6.68 -4.90 8.49
N GLY A 70 -7.21 -3.97 9.25
CA GLY A 70 -7.51 -4.18 10.66
C GLY A 70 -8.83 -3.52 11.04
N ASN A 71 -8.82 -2.77 12.16
CA ASN A 71 -10.04 -2.20 12.71
C ASN A 71 -10.38 -0.82 12.21
N LYS A 72 -9.37 -0.06 11.77
CA LYS A 72 -9.58 1.32 11.37
C LYS A 72 -9.91 1.38 9.90
N TYR A 73 -10.96 2.14 9.58
CA TYR A 73 -11.31 2.42 8.20
C TYR A 73 -10.39 3.49 7.61
N GLY A 74 -9.93 4.41 8.45
CA GLY A 74 -9.08 5.50 8.06
C GLY A 74 -9.84 6.78 7.83
N TYR A 75 -9.12 7.81 7.40
CA TYR A 75 -9.66 9.12 7.14
C TYR A 75 -10.60 9.08 5.93
N GLU A 76 -11.81 9.61 6.08
CA GLU A 76 -12.79 9.65 5.00
C GLU A 76 -12.71 10.95 4.24
N ASP A 77 -12.79 10.87 2.91
CA ASP A 77 -12.85 12.06 2.07
C ASP A 77 -14.28 12.62 2.01
N ALA A 78 -14.52 13.60 1.13
CA ALA A 78 -15.82 14.24 1.02
C ALA A 78 -16.95 13.28 0.61
N GLU A 79 -16.61 12.14 0.01
CA GLU A 79 -17.57 11.11 -0.38
C GLU A 79 -17.71 10.01 0.67
N GLY A 80 -17.04 10.12 1.82
CA GLY A 80 -17.09 9.12 2.86
C GLY A 80 -16.23 7.90 2.60
N ILE A 81 -15.25 8.00 1.71
CA ILE A 81 -14.40 6.89 1.29
C ILE A 81 -12.96 7.14 1.74
N SER A 82 -12.35 6.14 2.36
CA SER A 82 -10.95 6.25 2.81
C SER A 82 -9.98 6.05 1.65
N PRO A 83 -8.75 6.59 1.76
CA PRO A 83 -7.71 6.30 0.77
C PRO A 83 -7.46 4.81 0.59
N THR A 84 -7.49 4.04 1.67
CA THR A 84 -7.27 2.59 1.61
C THR A 84 -8.33 1.89 0.77
N GLU A 85 -9.60 2.27 0.92
CA GLU A 85 -10.66 1.70 0.08
C GLU A 85 -10.48 2.08 -1.38
N ARG A 86 -10.11 3.34 -1.67
CA ARG A 86 -9.89 3.78 -3.05
C ARG A 86 -8.74 3.02 -3.70
N GLU A 87 -7.69 2.76 -2.96
CA GLU A 87 -6.56 1.96 -3.44
C GLU A 87 -6.99 0.54 -3.79
N TYR A 88 -7.76 -0.09 -2.92
CA TYR A 88 -8.28 -1.42 -3.19
C TYR A 88 -9.19 -1.43 -4.43
N ASP A 89 -10.11 -0.48 -4.51
CA ASP A 89 -11.05 -0.42 -5.64
C ASP A 89 -10.30 -0.24 -6.95
N ARG A 90 -9.24 0.55 -6.96
CA ARG A 90 -8.43 0.75 -8.16
C ARG A 90 -7.72 -0.54 -8.56
N ALA A 91 -7.10 -1.23 -7.60
CA ALA A 91 -6.42 -2.50 -7.88
C ALA A 91 -7.40 -3.56 -8.38
N ALA A 92 -8.59 -3.62 -7.76
CA ALA A 92 -9.62 -4.58 -8.17
C ALA A 92 -10.14 -4.27 -9.59
N GLY A 93 -10.34 -3.00 -9.89
CA GLY A 93 -10.79 -2.59 -11.21
C GLY A 93 -9.79 -2.88 -12.32
N LEU A 94 -8.51 -2.94 -11.98
CA LEU A 94 -7.44 -3.26 -12.93
C LEU A 94 -7.08 -4.75 -12.95
N HIS A 95 -7.78 -5.56 -12.16
CA HIS A 95 -7.54 -7.01 -12.06
C HIS A 95 -6.10 -7.35 -11.66
N GLN A 96 -5.49 -6.53 -10.80
CA GLN A 96 -4.14 -6.76 -10.32
C GLN A 96 -4.10 -7.92 -9.33
N THR A 97 -2.93 -8.54 -9.20
CA THR A 97 -2.70 -9.54 -8.15
C THR A 97 -2.80 -8.86 -6.79
N ARG A 98 -3.67 -9.38 -5.93
CA ARG A 98 -3.95 -8.78 -4.62
C ARG A 98 -3.70 -9.81 -3.54
N LEU A 99 -2.81 -9.44 -2.59
CA LEU A 99 -2.55 -10.22 -1.39
C LEU A 99 -3.12 -9.45 -0.22
N ILE A 100 -4.13 -10.02 0.44
CA ILE A 100 -4.86 -9.34 1.51
C ILE A 100 -4.62 -10.07 2.82
N PHE A 101 -4.12 -9.34 3.82
CA PHE A 101 -3.92 -9.85 5.17
C PHE A 101 -4.83 -9.08 6.11
N ILE A 102 -5.64 -9.79 6.88
CA ILE A 102 -6.60 -9.20 7.79
C ILE A 102 -6.18 -9.55 9.21
N GLN A 103 -5.93 -8.51 10.01
CA GLN A 103 -5.59 -8.70 11.41
C GLN A 103 -6.85 -9.08 12.19
N ARG A 104 -6.82 -10.24 12.83
CA ARG A 104 -7.90 -10.62 13.73
C ARG A 104 -7.81 -9.84 15.02
N LEU A 105 -8.99 -9.45 15.50
CA LEU A 105 -9.10 -8.94 16.85
C LEU A 105 -9.29 -10.09 17.78
N ASP A 106 -8.42 -10.17 18.77
CA ASP A 106 -8.67 -11.02 19.93
C ASP A 106 -9.59 -10.26 20.86
N GLU A 107 -10.73 -10.81 21.09
CA GLU A 107 -11.67 -10.26 22.08
C GLU A 107 -11.24 -10.60 23.50
#